data_fa966fb14c213098bbb85169c528fd24
#
_entry.id   fa966fb14c213098bbb85169c528fd24
#
_cell.length_a   1.000
_cell.length_b   1.000
_cell.length_c   1.000
_cell.angle_alpha   90.00
_cell.angle_beta   90.00
_cell.angle_gamma   90.00
#
_symmetry.space_group_name_H-M   'P 1'
#
loop_
_entity.id
_entity.type
_entity.pdbx_description
1 polymer ?
#
loop_
_entity_poly.entity_id
_entity_poly.type
_entity_poly.pdbx_seq_one_letter_code
_entity_poly.pdbx_strand_id
1 'polypeptide(L)'
;GYNAETGKYYYEYCDLTSLVQVYLLQRLAADACAVGVSLSFYKDAGGLLYAGPVSDMELACGDIGADDDFDGGRYLVSALLQIPGFRAAVGNYCHDTFLAQAQRLVGDGGRVMTGGAHLSASAAMNDRLWPLIRAGDRAWPAGTTYADTVADMDAWLTARIAQMRAAYAHTWDAGVVTREPTCTSTGTRVYTSDAGETMTETIPARAHAPEALPAVAATCTTPGLTEGSRCALCGEVLTAQETIPAAHRYVNGVCTVCGARDPVSAPCPGGKACPGSR
;
A
#
# COMPACT_ATOMS: atom_id res chain seq x y z
N GLY A 1 -5.73 0.54 1.24
CA GLY A 1 -4.54 1.01 0.66
C GLY A 1 -4.24 2.51 0.77
N TYR A 2 -4.84 3.24 1.73
CA TYR A 2 -4.64 4.67 1.94
C TYR A 2 -4.12 4.93 3.35
N ASN A 3 -3.08 5.75 3.47
CA ASN A 3 -2.52 6.20 4.74
C ASN A 3 -3.12 7.58 5.10
N ALA A 4 -3.95 7.64 6.13
CA ALA A 4 -4.63 8.86 6.55
C ALA A 4 -3.66 9.93 7.11
N GLU A 5 -2.53 9.52 7.69
CA GLU A 5 -1.52 10.45 8.25
C GLU A 5 -0.76 11.21 7.16
N THR A 6 -0.44 10.53 6.05
CA THR A 6 0.33 11.12 4.96
C THR A 6 -0.51 11.57 3.78
N GLY A 7 -1.78 11.17 3.72
CA GLY A 7 -2.68 11.45 2.61
C GLY A 7 -2.36 10.68 1.33
N LYS A 8 -1.58 9.60 1.41
CA LYS A 8 -1.07 8.86 0.24
C LYS A 8 -1.68 7.48 0.11
N TYR A 9 -1.81 7.03 -1.12
CA TYR A 9 -2.20 5.67 -1.46
C TYR A 9 -0.99 4.74 -1.51
N TYR A 10 -1.23 3.41 -1.37
CA TYR A 10 -0.18 2.38 -1.39
C TYR A 10 0.71 2.44 -2.63
N TYR A 11 0.15 2.77 -3.80
CA TYR A 11 0.90 2.88 -5.06
C TYR A 11 1.82 4.11 -5.14
N GLU A 12 1.74 5.04 -4.17
CA GLU A 12 2.67 6.16 -4.02
C GLU A 12 3.89 5.80 -3.15
N TYR A 13 3.87 4.63 -2.52
CA TYR A 13 4.96 4.10 -1.71
C TYR A 13 5.66 2.91 -2.36
N CYS A 14 4.98 2.18 -3.26
CA CYS A 14 5.44 0.92 -3.83
C CYS A 14 5.45 0.98 -5.35
N ASP A 15 6.44 0.34 -5.97
CA ASP A 15 6.41 0.03 -7.40
C ASP A 15 5.49 -1.16 -7.65
N LEU A 16 4.31 -0.87 -8.23
CA LEU A 16 3.29 -1.89 -8.47
C LEU A 16 3.74 -2.96 -9.45
N THR A 17 4.54 -2.59 -10.45
CA THR A 17 4.98 -3.51 -11.49
C THR A 17 5.85 -4.61 -10.89
N SER A 18 6.84 -4.27 -10.08
CA SER A 18 7.70 -5.26 -9.41
C SER A 18 6.91 -6.15 -8.45
N LEU A 19 5.97 -5.57 -7.69
CA LEU A 19 5.11 -6.33 -6.78
C LEU A 19 4.25 -7.35 -7.52
N VAL A 20 3.62 -6.95 -8.62
CA VAL A 20 2.79 -7.84 -9.47
C VAL A 20 3.65 -8.93 -10.11
N GLN A 21 4.82 -8.57 -10.65
CA GLN A 21 5.73 -9.51 -11.30
C GLN A 21 6.24 -10.58 -10.33
N VAL A 22 6.75 -10.16 -9.17
CA VAL A 22 7.26 -11.09 -8.17
C VAL A 22 6.14 -11.98 -7.62
N TYR A 23 4.96 -11.42 -7.34
CA TYR A 23 3.81 -12.20 -6.91
C TYR A 23 3.43 -13.28 -7.94
N LEU A 24 3.30 -12.91 -9.21
CA LEU A 24 2.92 -13.88 -10.25
C LEU A 24 3.99 -14.94 -10.50
N LEU A 25 5.28 -14.57 -10.37
CA LEU A 25 6.37 -15.53 -10.47
C LEU A 25 6.33 -16.54 -9.32
N GLN A 26 6.16 -16.08 -8.09
CA GLN A 26 6.04 -16.96 -6.91
C GLN A 26 4.78 -17.84 -7.02
N ARG A 27 3.68 -17.28 -7.51
CA ARG A 27 2.46 -18.04 -7.75
C ARG A 27 2.63 -19.09 -8.85
N LEU A 28 3.35 -18.78 -9.94
CA LEU A 28 3.67 -19.75 -10.98
C LEU A 28 4.54 -20.89 -10.42
N ALA A 29 5.56 -20.54 -9.69
CA ALA A 29 6.51 -21.50 -9.13
C ALA A 29 5.93 -22.31 -7.96
N ALA A 30 4.84 -21.86 -7.33
CA ALA A 30 4.28 -22.42 -6.11
C ALA A 30 5.37 -22.61 -5.04
N ASP A 31 6.18 -21.56 -4.83
CA ASP A 31 7.33 -21.61 -3.93
C ASP A 31 6.88 -21.55 -2.47
N ALA A 32 7.01 -22.65 -1.76
CA ALA A 32 6.64 -22.74 -0.34
C ALA A 32 7.48 -21.82 0.56
N CYS A 33 8.72 -21.49 0.19
CA CYS A 33 9.59 -20.61 0.95
C CYS A 33 9.21 -19.14 0.80
N ALA A 34 8.54 -18.75 -0.28
CA ALA A 34 8.09 -17.38 -0.50
C ALA A 34 7.07 -16.88 0.55
N VAL A 35 6.38 -17.81 1.22
CA VAL A 35 5.33 -17.50 2.21
C VAL A 35 5.85 -16.75 3.44
N GLY A 36 7.15 -16.77 3.71
CA GLY A 36 7.63 -16.12 4.92
C GLY A 36 9.12 -15.80 5.01
N VAL A 37 9.96 -16.29 4.10
CA VAL A 37 11.41 -16.20 4.21
C VAL A 37 12.07 -15.62 2.95
N SER A 38 11.62 -16.01 1.77
CA SER A 38 12.33 -15.72 0.50
C SER A 38 11.80 -14.52 -0.29
N LEU A 39 10.85 -13.77 0.27
CA LEU A 39 10.34 -12.56 -0.36
C LEU A 39 11.17 -11.34 0.08
N SER A 40 11.98 -10.85 -0.83
CA SER A 40 12.86 -9.71 -0.60
C SER A 40 12.26 -8.41 -1.14
N PHE A 41 12.58 -7.31 -0.47
CA PHE A 41 12.21 -5.96 -0.89
C PHE A 41 13.41 -5.04 -0.77
N TYR A 42 13.48 -4.04 -1.62
CA TYR A 42 14.50 -2.99 -1.53
C TYR A 42 13.89 -1.60 -1.78
N LYS A 43 14.52 -0.59 -1.21
CA LYS A 43 14.09 0.80 -1.33
C LYS A 43 15.28 1.74 -1.15
N ASP A 44 15.46 2.67 -2.09
CA ASP A 44 16.38 3.78 -1.92
C ASP A 44 15.77 4.88 -1.02
N ALA A 45 16.61 5.73 -0.47
CA ALA A 45 16.18 6.86 0.34
C ALA A 45 15.25 7.77 -0.48
N GLY A 46 14.01 7.95 -0.02
CA GLY A 46 13.00 8.74 -0.72
C GLY A 46 12.37 8.08 -1.95
N GLY A 47 12.84 6.90 -2.37
CA GLY A 47 12.29 6.15 -3.51
C GLY A 47 11.05 5.31 -3.17
N LEU A 48 10.59 4.54 -4.16
CA LEU A 48 9.52 3.55 -3.99
C LEU A 48 10.09 2.24 -3.41
N LEU A 49 9.22 1.45 -2.79
CA LEU A 49 9.50 0.08 -2.38
C LEU A 49 9.34 -0.85 -3.59
N TYR A 50 10.37 -1.60 -3.92
CA TYR A 50 10.38 -2.61 -4.97
C TYR A 50 10.38 -4.01 -4.37
N ALA A 51 9.66 -4.94 -5.01
CA ALA A 51 9.78 -6.37 -4.70
C ALA A 51 10.94 -6.98 -5.50
N GLY A 52 11.66 -7.93 -4.88
CA GLY A 52 12.80 -8.64 -5.45
C GLY A 52 14.11 -8.28 -4.75
N PRO A 53 15.23 -8.90 -5.16
CA PRO A 53 15.30 -9.99 -6.12
C PRO A 53 14.60 -11.27 -5.64
N VAL A 54 14.21 -12.13 -6.58
CA VAL A 54 13.72 -13.47 -6.25
C VAL A 54 14.91 -14.36 -5.93
N SER A 55 14.82 -15.12 -4.86
CA SER A 55 15.87 -16.05 -4.39
C SER A 55 15.23 -17.25 -3.72
N ASP A 56 16.04 -18.30 -3.51
CA ASP A 56 15.70 -19.43 -2.66
C ASP A 56 14.45 -20.18 -3.09
N MET A 57 14.42 -20.57 -4.37
CA MET A 57 13.29 -21.31 -4.97
C MET A 57 13.51 -22.84 -4.94
N GLU A 58 14.22 -23.34 -3.94
CA GLU A 58 14.57 -24.76 -3.83
C GLU A 58 13.35 -25.68 -3.57
N LEU A 59 12.27 -25.13 -2.99
CA LEU A 59 11.02 -25.83 -2.72
C LEU A 59 9.90 -25.44 -3.70
N ALA A 60 10.27 -24.98 -4.89
CA ALA A 60 9.35 -24.55 -5.93
C ALA A 60 9.08 -25.66 -6.96
N CYS A 61 8.15 -25.38 -7.87
CA CYS A 61 7.85 -26.22 -9.03
C CYS A 61 7.44 -27.66 -8.71
N GLY A 62 6.65 -27.84 -7.65
CA GLY A 62 6.08 -29.15 -7.29
C GLY A 62 6.94 -29.98 -6.34
N ASP A 63 8.00 -29.41 -5.75
CA ASP A 63 8.75 -30.07 -4.69
C ASP A 63 7.94 -30.17 -3.39
N ILE A 64 8.45 -30.86 -2.40
CA ILE A 64 7.77 -31.13 -1.11
C ILE A 64 7.35 -29.83 -0.44
N GLY A 65 6.06 -29.72 -0.16
CA GLY A 65 5.48 -28.54 0.50
C GLY A 65 5.13 -27.38 -0.43
N ALA A 66 5.26 -27.55 -1.75
CA ALA A 66 4.73 -26.58 -2.70
C ALA A 66 3.23 -26.39 -2.46
N ASP A 67 2.86 -25.19 -1.99
CA ASP A 67 1.47 -24.84 -1.78
C ASP A 67 0.87 -24.41 -3.11
N ASP A 68 -0.09 -25.18 -3.60
CA ASP A 68 -0.83 -24.86 -4.83
C ASP A 68 -1.58 -23.52 -4.71
N ASP A 69 -1.77 -23.05 -3.49
CA ASP A 69 -2.58 -21.89 -3.18
C ASP A 69 -1.77 -20.71 -2.58
N PHE A 70 -0.56 -20.44 -3.12
CA PHE A 70 0.21 -19.26 -2.74
C PHE A 70 -0.63 -17.98 -2.87
N ASP A 71 -1.08 -17.45 -1.74
CA ASP A 71 -1.98 -16.28 -1.61
C ASP A 71 -1.24 -14.94 -1.42
N GLY A 72 0.05 -14.90 -1.68
CA GLY A 72 0.89 -13.72 -1.49
C GLY A 72 1.61 -13.66 -0.16
N GLY A 73 1.57 -14.75 0.63
CA GLY A 73 2.25 -14.82 1.92
C GLY A 73 1.62 -13.97 3.03
N ARG A 74 2.28 -13.93 4.18
CA ARG A 74 1.68 -13.42 5.43
C ARG A 74 1.66 -11.91 5.61
N TYR A 75 2.20 -11.09 4.66
CA TYR A 75 2.45 -9.67 4.93
C TYR A 75 1.91 -8.72 3.86
N LEU A 76 2.80 -7.99 3.19
CA LEU A 76 2.44 -6.89 2.32
C LEU A 76 1.57 -7.32 1.14
N VAL A 77 1.95 -8.40 0.45
CA VAL A 77 1.26 -8.80 -0.79
C VAL A 77 -0.14 -9.33 -0.49
N SER A 78 -0.33 -10.12 0.57
CA SER A 78 -1.66 -10.59 0.97
C SER A 78 -2.58 -9.43 1.38
N ALA A 79 -2.06 -8.40 2.02
CA ALA A 79 -2.82 -7.19 2.32
C ALA A 79 -3.19 -6.41 1.04
N LEU A 80 -2.27 -6.31 0.09
CA LEU A 80 -2.53 -5.66 -1.21
C LEU A 80 -3.57 -6.41 -2.03
N LEU A 81 -3.61 -7.74 -1.98
CA LEU A 81 -4.62 -8.57 -2.64
C LEU A 81 -6.05 -8.36 -2.10
N GLN A 82 -6.21 -7.76 -0.92
CA GLN A 82 -7.53 -7.32 -0.45
C GLN A 82 -8.02 -6.04 -1.15
N ILE A 83 -7.14 -5.35 -1.88
CA ILE A 83 -7.47 -4.10 -2.58
C ILE A 83 -7.92 -4.43 -4.01
N PRO A 84 -9.16 -4.11 -4.39
CA PRO A 84 -9.70 -4.40 -5.73
C PRO A 84 -8.82 -3.87 -6.87
N GLY A 85 -8.31 -2.66 -6.77
CA GLY A 85 -7.41 -2.08 -7.76
C GLY A 85 -6.10 -2.84 -7.95
N PHE A 86 -5.52 -3.39 -6.86
CA PHE A 86 -4.34 -4.24 -6.95
C PHE A 86 -4.67 -5.60 -7.60
N ARG A 87 -5.80 -6.21 -7.24
CA ARG A 87 -6.26 -7.46 -7.87
C ARG A 87 -6.50 -7.29 -9.37
N ALA A 88 -7.12 -6.17 -9.78
CA ALA A 88 -7.31 -5.85 -11.18
C ALA A 88 -5.97 -5.72 -11.91
N ALA A 89 -4.98 -5.04 -11.33
CA ALA A 89 -3.63 -4.91 -11.90
C ALA A 89 -2.92 -6.27 -12.04
N VAL A 90 -3.03 -7.15 -11.03
CA VAL A 90 -2.51 -8.52 -11.08
C VAL A 90 -3.18 -9.31 -12.22
N GLY A 91 -4.51 -9.29 -12.29
CA GLY A 91 -5.28 -10.00 -13.32
C GLY A 91 -4.91 -9.54 -14.73
N ASN A 92 -4.91 -8.24 -14.97
CA ASN A 92 -4.58 -7.67 -16.27
C ASN A 92 -3.15 -7.98 -16.69
N TYR A 93 -2.16 -7.79 -15.80
CA TYR A 93 -0.77 -8.10 -16.12
C TYR A 93 -0.56 -9.60 -16.37
N CYS A 94 -1.22 -10.47 -15.60
CA CYS A 94 -1.18 -11.91 -15.80
C CYS A 94 -1.72 -12.29 -17.18
N HIS A 95 -2.92 -11.82 -17.52
CA HIS A 95 -3.60 -12.08 -18.78
C HIS A 95 -2.82 -11.56 -19.98
N ASP A 96 -2.44 -10.28 -19.98
CA ASP A 96 -1.92 -9.57 -21.15
C ASP A 96 -0.44 -9.84 -21.40
N THR A 97 0.33 -10.14 -20.35
CA THR A 97 1.79 -10.20 -20.44
C THR A 97 2.39 -11.46 -19.89
N PHE A 98 2.10 -11.80 -18.63
CA PHE A 98 2.81 -12.83 -17.89
C PHE A 98 2.61 -14.22 -18.48
N LEU A 99 1.37 -14.60 -18.80
CA LEU A 99 1.06 -15.94 -19.35
C LEU A 99 1.72 -16.18 -20.70
N ALA A 100 1.84 -15.15 -21.54
CA ALA A 100 2.56 -15.26 -22.81
C ALA A 100 4.07 -15.52 -22.61
N GLN A 101 4.67 -14.93 -21.57
CA GLN A 101 6.07 -15.18 -21.22
C GLN A 101 6.24 -16.55 -20.57
N ALA A 102 5.34 -16.94 -19.65
CA ALA A 102 5.36 -18.25 -19.00
C ALA A 102 5.23 -19.39 -20.00
N GLN A 103 4.42 -19.24 -21.03
CA GLN A 103 4.25 -20.26 -22.08
C GLN A 103 5.55 -20.58 -22.82
N ARG A 104 6.54 -19.70 -22.83
CA ARG A 104 7.86 -19.95 -23.43
C ARG A 104 8.76 -20.88 -22.59
N LEU A 105 8.35 -21.18 -21.38
CA LEU A 105 9.08 -22.09 -20.50
C LEU A 105 8.87 -23.54 -20.89
N VAL A 106 7.68 -23.90 -21.40
CA VAL A 106 7.18 -25.26 -21.50
C VAL A 106 6.98 -25.74 -22.94
N GLY A 107 6.90 -27.06 -23.11
CA GLY A 107 6.74 -27.74 -24.39
C GLY A 107 8.07 -28.10 -25.07
N ASP A 108 8.05 -28.79 -26.22
CA ASP A 108 9.23 -29.32 -26.90
C ASP A 108 10.32 -28.29 -27.19
N GLY A 109 9.96 -27.08 -27.54
CA GLY A 109 10.89 -25.94 -27.77
C GLY A 109 11.06 -25.01 -26.56
N GLY A 110 10.45 -25.35 -25.43
CA GLY A 110 10.44 -24.56 -24.21
C GLY A 110 11.82 -24.50 -23.54
N ARG A 111 12.00 -23.49 -22.68
CA ARG A 111 13.28 -23.29 -21.99
C ARG A 111 13.61 -24.41 -21.00
N VAL A 112 12.61 -25.06 -20.40
CA VAL A 112 12.81 -26.20 -19.51
C VAL A 112 13.43 -27.36 -20.28
N MET A 113 12.81 -27.78 -21.37
CA MET A 113 13.29 -28.90 -22.18
C MET A 113 14.62 -28.63 -22.86
N THR A 114 14.79 -27.45 -23.47
CA THR A 114 16.05 -27.04 -24.13
C THR A 114 17.18 -26.83 -23.14
N GLY A 115 16.93 -26.23 -21.99
CA GLY A 115 17.91 -26.08 -20.92
C GLY A 115 18.30 -27.42 -20.31
N GLY A 116 17.33 -28.30 -20.08
CA GLY A 116 17.55 -29.66 -19.62
C GLY A 116 18.45 -30.45 -20.56
N ALA A 117 18.20 -30.34 -21.87
CA ALA A 117 19.05 -30.99 -22.88
C ALA A 117 20.51 -30.48 -22.84
N HIS A 118 20.71 -29.18 -22.68
CA HIS A 118 22.04 -28.60 -22.56
C HIS A 118 22.79 -29.03 -21.31
N LEU A 119 22.11 -29.33 -20.22
CA LEU A 119 22.70 -29.74 -18.95
C LEU A 119 22.88 -31.24 -18.85
N SER A 120 22.42 -32.06 -19.82
CA SER A 120 22.38 -33.52 -19.75
C SER A 120 23.73 -34.17 -19.47
N ALA A 121 24.80 -33.68 -20.09
CA ALA A 121 26.17 -34.21 -19.87
C ALA A 121 26.65 -33.93 -18.45
N SER A 122 26.41 -32.71 -17.92
CA SER A 122 26.76 -32.35 -16.54
C SER A 122 25.92 -33.15 -15.53
N ALA A 123 24.64 -33.32 -15.81
CA ALA A 123 23.74 -34.15 -14.99
C ALA A 123 24.20 -35.61 -14.93
N ALA A 124 24.61 -36.19 -16.06
CA ALA A 124 25.15 -37.54 -16.09
C ALA A 124 26.46 -37.69 -15.31
N MET A 125 27.31 -36.66 -15.28
CA MET A 125 28.50 -36.67 -14.46
C MET A 125 28.16 -36.51 -12.97
N ASN A 126 27.25 -35.62 -12.63
CA ASN A 126 26.76 -35.41 -11.27
C ASN A 126 26.18 -36.71 -10.70
N ASP A 127 25.34 -37.40 -11.49
CA ASP A 127 24.69 -38.63 -11.08
C ASP A 127 25.65 -39.82 -10.86
N ARG A 128 26.82 -39.81 -11.52
CA ARG A 128 27.89 -40.79 -11.22
C ARG A 128 28.59 -40.54 -9.89
N LEU A 129 28.70 -39.29 -9.49
CA LEU A 129 29.37 -38.90 -8.26
C LEU A 129 28.41 -38.93 -7.06
N TRP A 130 27.18 -38.50 -7.29
CA TRP A 130 26.12 -38.41 -6.28
C TRP A 130 24.80 -38.93 -6.85
N PRO A 131 24.53 -40.26 -6.80
CA PRO A 131 23.35 -40.85 -7.43
C PRO A 131 22.07 -40.64 -6.61
N LEU A 132 21.79 -39.41 -6.17
CA LEU A 132 20.69 -39.10 -5.25
C LEU A 132 19.31 -39.28 -5.92
N ILE A 133 19.15 -38.81 -7.15
CA ILE A 133 17.88 -38.90 -7.88
C ILE A 133 17.50 -40.35 -8.09
N ARG A 134 18.44 -41.17 -8.57
CA ARG A 134 18.21 -42.60 -8.80
C ARG A 134 18.01 -43.43 -7.52
N ALA A 135 18.52 -42.95 -6.40
CA ALA A 135 18.31 -43.59 -5.10
C ALA A 135 16.90 -43.43 -4.56
N GLY A 136 16.08 -42.58 -5.18
CA GLY A 136 14.70 -42.28 -4.75
C GLY A 136 14.66 -41.43 -3.49
N ASP A 137 15.48 -40.38 -3.44
CA ASP A 137 15.43 -39.41 -2.35
C ASP A 137 14.28 -38.43 -2.56
N ARG A 138 13.59 -38.06 -1.47
CA ARG A 138 12.51 -37.09 -1.41
C ARG A 138 11.33 -37.35 -2.35
N ALA A 139 11.20 -36.53 -3.41
CA ALA A 139 10.03 -36.49 -4.27
C ALA A 139 10.04 -37.50 -5.42
N TRP A 140 11.19 -38.14 -5.72
CA TRP A 140 11.29 -39.02 -6.88
C TRP A 140 11.40 -40.50 -6.52
N PRO A 141 10.65 -41.39 -7.21
CA PRO A 141 10.80 -42.80 -7.05
C PRO A 141 12.20 -43.31 -7.44
N ALA A 142 12.64 -44.40 -6.83
CA ALA A 142 13.90 -45.05 -7.20
C ALA A 142 13.92 -45.43 -8.70
N GLY A 143 14.99 -45.12 -9.38
CA GLY A 143 15.17 -45.33 -10.81
C GLY A 143 14.80 -44.15 -11.71
N THR A 144 14.28 -43.05 -11.15
CA THR A 144 14.05 -41.79 -11.86
C THR A 144 15.37 -41.30 -12.49
N THR A 145 15.31 -40.85 -13.72
CA THR A 145 16.45 -40.27 -14.43
C THR A 145 16.38 -38.73 -14.43
N TYR A 146 17.49 -38.08 -14.76
CA TYR A 146 17.51 -36.64 -14.96
C TYR A 146 16.51 -36.19 -16.05
N ALA A 147 16.38 -36.98 -17.14
CA ALA A 147 15.43 -36.69 -18.22
C ALA A 147 13.98 -36.72 -17.70
N ASP A 148 13.67 -37.70 -16.83
CA ASP A 148 12.35 -37.81 -16.22
C ASP A 148 12.06 -36.56 -15.34
N THR A 149 13.02 -36.10 -14.53
CA THR A 149 12.82 -34.89 -13.68
C THR A 149 12.60 -33.63 -14.50
N VAL A 150 13.27 -33.52 -15.68
CA VAL A 150 13.05 -32.38 -16.59
C VAL A 150 11.66 -32.44 -17.23
N ALA A 151 11.23 -33.64 -17.64
CA ALA A 151 9.90 -33.86 -18.20
C ALA A 151 8.79 -33.61 -17.17
N ASP A 152 8.98 -34.07 -15.93
CA ASP A 152 8.05 -33.81 -14.81
C ASP A 152 7.91 -32.30 -14.51
N MET A 153 9.03 -31.56 -14.49
CA MET A 153 9.00 -30.10 -14.33
C MET A 153 8.23 -29.41 -15.47
N ASP A 154 8.45 -29.83 -16.73
CA ASP A 154 7.74 -29.29 -17.89
C ASP A 154 6.24 -29.55 -17.80
N ALA A 155 5.86 -30.78 -17.45
CA ALA A 155 4.46 -31.17 -17.27
C ALA A 155 3.79 -30.37 -16.10
N TRP A 156 4.48 -30.24 -14.97
CA TRP A 156 4.00 -29.50 -13.82
C TRP A 156 3.78 -28.03 -14.16
N LEU A 157 4.77 -27.35 -14.77
CA LEU A 157 4.64 -25.97 -15.20
C LEU A 157 3.54 -25.78 -16.24
N THR A 158 3.38 -26.73 -17.16
CA THR A 158 2.29 -26.71 -18.15
C THR A 158 0.94 -26.70 -17.47
N ALA A 159 0.73 -27.59 -16.50
CA ALA A 159 -0.50 -27.66 -15.72
C ALA A 159 -0.72 -26.37 -14.90
N ARG A 160 0.34 -25.84 -14.28
CA ARG A 160 0.29 -24.60 -13.49
C ARG A 160 -0.08 -23.39 -14.34
N ILE A 161 0.50 -23.24 -15.53
CA ILE A 161 0.15 -22.21 -16.49
C ILE A 161 -1.33 -22.29 -16.89
N ALA A 162 -1.85 -23.52 -17.10
CA ALA A 162 -3.26 -23.72 -17.41
C ALA A 162 -4.18 -23.30 -16.24
N GLN A 163 -3.82 -23.63 -14.99
CA GLN A 163 -4.53 -23.19 -13.79
C GLN A 163 -4.53 -21.66 -13.67
N MET A 164 -3.38 -21.02 -13.85
CA MET A 164 -3.29 -19.56 -13.81
C MET A 164 -4.10 -18.91 -14.94
N ARG A 165 -4.11 -19.50 -16.14
CA ARG A 165 -4.93 -19.02 -17.25
C ARG A 165 -6.43 -19.07 -16.93
N ALA A 166 -6.88 -20.11 -16.22
CA ALA A 166 -8.27 -20.18 -15.75
C ALA A 166 -8.57 -19.18 -14.64
N ALA A 167 -7.64 -19.01 -13.69
CA ALA A 167 -7.80 -18.07 -12.57
C ALA A 167 -7.78 -16.60 -12.99
N TYR A 168 -7.07 -16.26 -14.06
CA TYR A 168 -6.93 -14.91 -14.61
C TYR A 168 -7.50 -14.83 -16.03
N ALA A 169 -8.66 -15.45 -16.27
CA ALA A 169 -9.29 -15.51 -17.58
C ALA A 169 -9.82 -14.17 -18.06
N HIS A 170 -10.08 -13.25 -17.14
CA HIS A 170 -10.75 -11.98 -17.41
C HIS A 170 -9.86 -10.78 -17.13
N THR A 171 -10.00 -9.76 -17.97
CA THR A 171 -9.39 -8.44 -17.77
C THR A 171 -10.37 -7.50 -17.08
N TRP A 172 -9.83 -6.49 -16.40
CA TRP A 172 -10.59 -5.52 -15.61
C TRP A 172 -10.37 -4.10 -16.15
N ASP A 173 -11.40 -3.27 -16.09
CA ASP A 173 -11.29 -1.86 -16.41
C ASP A 173 -10.43 -1.09 -15.37
N ALA A 174 -10.22 0.19 -15.63
CA ALA A 174 -9.45 1.08 -14.74
C ALA A 174 -10.21 1.46 -13.44
N GLY A 175 -11.43 1.01 -13.30
CA GLY A 175 -12.33 1.36 -12.21
C GLY A 175 -12.96 2.74 -12.35
N VAL A 176 -14.29 2.78 -12.25
CA VAL A 176 -15.10 3.99 -12.33
C VAL A 176 -15.47 4.47 -10.93
N VAL A 177 -15.22 5.75 -10.62
CA VAL A 177 -15.69 6.36 -9.37
C VAL A 177 -17.18 6.59 -9.48
N THR A 178 -17.96 5.81 -8.72
CA THR A 178 -19.44 5.91 -8.69
C THR A 178 -19.93 6.84 -7.60
N ARG A 179 -19.12 7.09 -6.59
CA ARG A 179 -19.36 8.09 -5.54
C ARG A 179 -18.03 8.74 -5.13
N GLU A 180 -17.95 10.06 -5.26
CA GLU A 180 -16.78 10.83 -4.83
C GLU A 180 -16.68 10.88 -3.30
N PRO A 181 -15.46 10.78 -2.73
CA PRO A 181 -15.24 10.97 -1.31
C PRO A 181 -15.35 12.45 -0.93
N THR A 182 -15.89 12.73 0.26
CA THR A 182 -15.89 14.05 0.90
C THR A 182 -14.97 14.05 2.12
N CYS A 183 -14.85 15.16 2.85
CA CYS A 183 -14.09 15.18 4.11
C CYS A 183 -14.74 14.31 5.20
N THR A 184 -16.04 14.05 5.11
CA THR A 184 -16.83 13.35 6.14
C THR A 184 -17.38 12.01 5.69
N SER A 185 -17.23 11.66 4.41
CA SER A 185 -17.74 10.40 3.86
C SER A 185 -16.78 9.79 2.86
N THR A 186 -16.73 8.47 2.87
CA THR A 186 -15.98 7.66 1.91
C THR A 186 -16.62 7.71 0.52
N GLY A 187 -15.81 7.59 -0.52
CA GLY A 187 -16.25 7.36 -1.89
C GLY A 187 -16.33 5.88 -2.25
N THR A 188 -16.67 5.61 -3.50
CA THR A 188 -16.77 4.25 -4.04
C THR A 188 -16.23 4.22 -5.47
N ARG A 189 -15.36 3.25 -5.75
CA ARG A 189 -14.90 2.91 -7.10
C ARG A 189 -15.34 1.50 -7.43
N VAL A 190 -15.79 1.26 -8.65
CA VAL A 190 -16.19 -0.06 -9.14
C VAL A 190 -15.34 -0.42 -10.33
N TYR A 191 -14.72 -1.59 -10.28
CA TYR A 191 -14.02 -2.23 -11.38
C TYR A 191 -14.95 -3.26 -12.01
N THR A 192 -14.95 -3.33 -13.33
CA THR A 192 -15.78 -4.28 -14.08
C THR A 192 -14.88 -5.12 -14.97
N SER A 193 -15.09 -6.45 -14.96
CA SER A 193 -14.40 -7.36 -15.87
C SER A 193 -15.09 -7.39 -17.24
N ASP A 194 -14.36 -7.90 -18.24
CA ASP A 194 -14.90 -8.18 -19.58
C ASP A 194 -16.04 -9.22 -19.58
N ALA A 195 -16.13 -10.03 -18.50
CA ALA A 195 -17.25 -10.95 -18.26
C ALA A 195 -18.43 -10.32 -17.51
N GLY A 196 -18.33 -9.04 -17.10
CA GLY A 196 -19.35 -8.32 -16.35
C GLY A 196 -19.32 -8.54 -14.84
N GLU A 197 -18.29 -9.21 -14.31
CA GLU A 197 -18.07 -9.30 -12.86
C GLU A 197 -17.67 -7.93 -12.31
N THR A 198 -17.98 -7.66 -11.05
CA THR A 198 -17.67 -6.38 -10.43
C THR A 198 -16.90 -6.54 -9.12
N MET A 199 -15.92 -5.64 -8.89
CA MET A 199 -15.24 -5.46 -7.60
C MET A 199 -15.45 -4.03 -7.14
N THR A 200 -15.76 -3.85 -5.85
CA THR A 200 -15.99 -2.52 -5.26
C THR A 200 -14.86 -2.17 -4.31
N GLU A 201 -14.27 -0.99 -4.51
CA GLU A 201 -13.25 -0.40 -3.66
C GLU A 201 -13.82 0.80 -2.92
N THR A 202 -13.57 0.85 -1.60
CA THR A 202 -13.88 2.05 -0.82
C THR A 202 -12.77 3.07 -0.97
N ILE A 203 -13.10 4.27 -1.45
CA ILE A 203 -12.19 5.41 -1.48
C ILE A 203 -12.30 6.10 -0.12
N PRO A 204 -11.20 6.26 0.65
CA PRO A 204 -11.23 6.93 1.94
C PRO A 204 -11.75 8.36 1.85
N ALA A 205 -12.31 8.86 2.96
CA ALA A 205 -12.68 10.26 3.07
C ALA A 205 -11.45 11.16 2.85
N ARG A 206 -11.65 12.32 2.24
CA ARG A 206 -10.57 13.29 2.00
C ARG A 206 -10.13 13.91 3.32
N ALA A 207 -8.82 14.13 3.47
CA ALA A 207 -8.32 14.93 4.57
C ALA A 207 -8.89 16.36 4.51
N HIS A 208 -9.11 16.98 5.67
CA HIS A 208 -9.48 18.39 5.71
C HIS A 208 -8.35 19.26 5.17
N ALA A 209 -8.70 20.26 4.35
CA ALA A 209 -7.78 21.28 3.84
C ALA A 209 -7.87 22.52 4.73
N PRO A 210 -6.93 22.75 5.66
CA PRO A 210 -7.02 23.86 6.59
C PRO A 210 -6.83 25.20 5.88
N GLU A 211 -7.79 26.12 6.07
CA GLU A 211 -7.72 27.52 5.70
C GLU A 211 -7.66 28.34 6.98
N ALA A 212 -6.67 29.21 7.08
CA ALA A 212 -6.47 30.03 8.27
C ALA A 212 -7.58 31.09 8.42
N LEU A 213 -8.11 31.23 9.61
CA LEU A 213 -8.94 32.38 10.06
C LEU A 213 -8.04 33.33 10.83
N PRO A 214 -7.79 34.55 10.31
CA PRO A 214 -6.83 35.46 10.93
C PRO A 214 -7.31 35.94 12.30
N ALA A 215 -6.37 36.15 13.20
CA ALA A 215 -6.63 36.75 14.48
C ALA A 215 -7.13 38.20 14.31
N VAL A 216 -8.03 38.63 15.18
CA VAL A 216 -8.49 40.02 15.30
C VAL A 216 -8.03 40.56 16.64
N ALA A 217 -7.24 41.61 16.62
CA ALA A 217 -6.74 42.21 17.87
C ALA A 217 -7.86 42.81 18.70
N ALA A 218 -7.87 42.53 20.01
CA ALA A 218 -8.78 43.17 20.94
C ALA A 218 -8.43 44.67 21.08
N THR A 219 -9.44 45.49 21.19
CA THR A 219 -9.30 46.93 21.53
C THR A 219 -9.70 47.16 22.98
N CYS A 220 -9.70 48.44 23.40
CA CYS A 220 -10.15 48.82 24.73
C CYS A 220 -11.65 48.55 24.97
N THR A 221 -12.46 48.50 23.91
CA THR A 221 -13.92 48.42 23.96
C THR A 221 -14.52 47.31 23.17
N THR A 222 -13.73 46.68 22.28
CA THR A 222 -14.20 45.60 21.40
C THR A 222 -13.35 44.37 21.65
N PRO A 223 -13.96 43.20 21.91
CA PRO A 223 -13.24 41.94 22.00
C PRO A 223 -12.52 41.64 20.70
N GLY A 224 -11.38 40.95 20.79
CA GLY A 224 -10.67 40.34 19.68
C GLY A 224 -10.96 38.87 19.55
N LEU A 225 -10.32 38.23 18.57
CA LEU A 225 -10.35 36.81 18.33
C LEU A 225 -8.93 36.27 18.15
N THR A 226 -8.64 35.10 18.68
CA THR A 226 -7.41 34.38 18.35
C THR A 226 -7.43 33.96 16.88
N GLU A 227 -6.30 33.49 16.35
CA GLU A 227 -6.32 32.81 15.08
C GLU A 227 -7.07 31.47 15.21
N GLY A 228 -7.64 31.01 14.12
CA GLY A 228 -8.33 29.75 14.02
C GLY A 228 -8.13 29.13 12.64
N SER A 229 -8.81 28.04 12.36
CA SER A 229 -8.82 27.46 11.03
C SER A 229 -10.15 26.75 10.75
N ARG A 230 -10.52 26.71 9.47
CA ARG A 230 -11.65 25.93 8.96
C ARG A 230 -11.20 25.10 7.76
N CYS A 231 -11.94 24.07 7.43
CA CYS A 231 -11.71 23.33 6.20
C CYS A 231 -12.22 24.14 4.98
N ALA A 232 -11.34 24.39 4.03
CA ALA A 232 -11.70 25.10 2.78
C ALA A 232 -12.68 24.30 1.91
N LEU A 233 -12.75 22.95 2.09
CA LEU A 233 -13.58 22.07 1.26
C LEU A 233 -14.99 21.86 1.83
N CYS A 234 -15.15 21.72 3.15
CA CYS A 234 -16.43 21.43 3.80
C CYS A 234 -16.90 22.50 4.79
N GLY A 235 -16.07 23.49 5.09
CA GLY A 235 -16.40 24.58 6.02
C GLY A 235 -16.30 24.22 7.50
N GLU A 236 -15.99 22.97 7.86
CA GLU A 236 -15.87 22.55 9.26
C GLU A 236 -14.78 23.32 9.97
N VAL A 237 -15.07 23.79 11.19
CA VAL A 237 -14.11 24.50 12.04
C VAL A 237 -13.12 23.50 12.62
N LEU A 238 -11.87 23.60 12.21
CA LEU A 238 -10.77 22.72 12.65
C LEU A 238 -10.14 23.23 13.94
N THR A 239 -9.97 24.55 14.02
CA THR A 239 -9.52 25.25 15.24
C THR A 239 -10.45 26.41 15.47
N ALA A 240 -11.20 26.38 16.56
CA ALA A 240 -12.11 27.47 16.91
C ALA A 240 -11.31 28.73 17.28
N GLN A 241 -11.79 29.89 16.86
CA GLN A 241 -11.30 31.16 17.36
C GLN A 241 -11.81 31.39 18.78
N GLU A 242 -10.94 31.75 19.70
CA GLU A 242 -11.30 32.13 21.06
C GLU A 242 -11.44 33.66 21.18
N THR A 243 -12.37 34.08 21.99
CA THR A 243 -12.57 35.53 22.26
C THR A 243 -11.48 36.06 23.16
N ILE A 244 -10.77 37.07 22.70
CA ILE A 244 -9.84 37.85 23.52
C ILE A 244 -10.64 39.01 24.15
N PRO A 245 -10.78 39.08 25.48
CA PRO A 245 -11.57 40.14 26.12
C PRO A 245 -11.05 41.54 25.79
N ALA A 246 -11.96 42.46 25.59
CA ALA A 246 -11.60 43.89 25.54
C ALA A 246 -11.01 44.33 26.90
N ALA A 247 -9.88 44.99 26.88
CA ALA A 247 -9.22 45.41 28.09
C ALA A 247 -8.45 46.74 27.91
N HIS A 248 -8.50 47.56 28.93
CA HIS A 248 -7.64 48.77 29.00
C HIS A 248 -6.28 48.42 29.60
N ARG A 249 -5.22 49.00 29.06
CA ARG A 249 -3.86 48.91 29.59
C ARG A 249 -3.50 50.21 30.27
N TYR A 250 -3.71 50.29 31.57
CA TYR A 250 -3.44 51.53 32.36
C TYR A 250 -1.96 51.60 32.74
N VAL A 251 -1.38 52.81 32.50
CA VAL A 251 -0.07 53.24 33.02
C VAL A 251 -0.27 54.61 33.64
N ASN A 252 0.12 54.79 34.89
CA ASN A 252 -0.10 55.98 35.65
C ASN A 252 -1.57 56.54 35.66
N GLY A 253 -2.52 55.57 35.72
CA GLY A 253 -3.96 55.85 35.75
C GLY A 253 -4.58 56.25 34.41
N VAL A 254 -3.86 56.17 33.30
CA VAL A 254 -4.37 56.44 31.95
C VAL A 254 -4.11 55.30 31.02
N CYS A 255 -5.11 54.89 30.25
CA CYS A 255 -4.94 53.83 29.24
C CYS A 255 -4.02 54.34 28.13
N THR A 256 -2.96 53.56 27.85
CA THR A 256 -1.94 53.90 26.84
C THR A 256 -2.44 53.82 25.39
N VAL A 257 -3.61 53.24 25.16
CA VAL A 257 -4.19 53.03 23.82
C VAL A 257 -5.29 54.04 23.51
N CYS A 258 -6.24 54.29 24.42
CA CYS A 258 -7.40 55.16 24.17
C CYS A 258 -7.46 56.39 25.05
N GLY A 259 -6.55 56.58 26.00
CA GLY A 259 -6.52 57.73 26.90
C GLY A 259 -7.56 57.72 28.03
N ALA A 260 -8.38 56.68 28.14
CA ALA A 260 -9.37 56.56 29.20
C ALA A 260 -8.69 56.53 30.59
N ARG A 261 -9.29 57.16 31.57
CA ARG A 261 -8.78 57.07 32.94
C ARG A 261 -9.20 55.80 33.62
N ASP A 262 -8.32 55.24 34.44
CA ASP A 262 -8.60 54.10 35.25
C ASP A 262 -9.66 54.42 36.32
N PRO A 263 -10.83 53.78 36.32
CA PRO A 263 -11.90 54.04 37.26
C PRO A 263 -11.50 53.77 38.72
N VAL A 264 -10.50 52.91 38.94
CA VAL A 264 -10.01 52.56 40.29
C VAL A 264 -9.03 53.62 40.82
N SER A 265 -8.38 54.37 39.96
CA SER A 265 -7.43 55.39 40.31
C SER A 265 -8.06 56.79 40.42
N ALA A 266 -9.37 56.95 40.20
CA ALA A 266 -10.08 58.19 40.40
C ALA A 266 -10.13 58.50 41.89
N PRO A 267 -9.73 59.76 42.33
CA PRO A 267 -9.85 60.10 43.74
C PRO A 267 -11.32 60.13 44.16
N CYS A 268 -11.62 59.50 45.30
CA CYS A 268 -12.97 59.49 45.84
C CYS A 268 -13.47 60.93 46.03
N PRO A 269 -14.74 61.23 45.63
CA PRO A 269 -15.31 62.56 45.91
C PRO A 269 -15.35 62.74 47.43
N GLY A 270 -14.50 63.65 47.96
CA GLY A 270 -14.47 63.99 49.37
C GLY A 270 -13.17 63.71 50.15
N GLY A 271 -12.05 63.37 49.43
CA GLY A 271 -10.71 63.35 50.04
C GLY A 271 -10.42 62.31 51.10
N LYS A 272 -11.22 61.21 51.18
CA LYS A 272 -10.96 60.03 52.03
C LYS A 272 -10.55 58.80 51.21
N ALA A 273 -9.55 58.08 51.70
CA ALA A 273 -9.10 56.86 51.04
C ALA A 273 -10.25 55.82 50.93
N CYS A 274 -10.52 55.27 49.74
CA CYS A 274 -11.50 54.19 49.52
C CYS A 274 -11.04 52.93 50.25
N PRO A 275 -11.90 52.33 51.08
CA PRO A 275 -11.54 50.99 51.64
C PRO A 275 -11.60 49.93 50.58
N GLY A 276 -10.43 49.40 50.20
CA GLY A 276 -10.36 48.27 49.27
C GLY A 276 -9.10 48.12 48.40
N SER A 277 -8.09 48.98 48.55
CA SER A 277 -6.80 48.77 47.85
C SER A 277 -5.86 47.94 48.71
N ARG A 278 -5.88 46.64 48.50
CA ARG A 278 -4.75 45.71 48.79
C ARG A 278 -4.46 44.90 47.56
#